data_75e004e50c5e4baa1550f38c9099b313
#
_entry.id   75e004e50c5e4baa1550f38c9099b313
#
_cell.length_a   1.000
_cell.length_b   1.000
_cell.length_c   1.000
_cell.angle_alpha   90.00
_cell.angle_beta   90.00
_cell.angle_gamma   90.00
#
_symmetry.space_group_name_H-M   'P 1'
#
loop_
_entity.id
_entity.type
_entity.pdbx_description
1 polymer ?
#
loop_
_entity_poly.entity_id
_entity_poly.type
_entity_poly.pdbx_seq_one_letter_code
_entity_poly.pdbx_strand_id
1 'polypeptide(L)'
;MYKYHLADVKWKEMYFIDIFDNIYIAKSTDQNKLKVGNVPFIGRSSINNGLQGEYFVEKEKINKGNSLTISMVGESKCFYQKYSFTCSQNILVLQNNEFINITNSKFLIPIIDNYLKAKGYGYGYPVGKERVLRNKLLLPVDKNN
;
A
#
# COMPACT_ATOMS: atom_id res chain seq x y z
N MET A 1 -26.82 -16.21 5.24
CA MET A 1 -25.92 -15.10 5.59
C MET A 1 -25.13 -15.47 6.84
N TYR A 2 -23.84 -15.62 6.67
CA TYR A 2 -22.97 -15.99 7.79
C TYR A 2 -22.71 -14.74 8.63
N LYS A 3 -23.19 -14.72 9.87
CA LYS A 3 -22.81 -13.69 10.84
C LYS A 3 -21.55 -14.15 11.56
N TYR A 4 -20.40 -13.64 11.14
CA TYR A 4 -19.18 -13.77 11.93
C TYR A 4 -19.20 -12.71 13.00
N HIS A 5 -19.16 -13.10 14.25
CA HIS A 5 -18.86 -12.15 15.32
C HIS A 5 -17.34 -11.96 15.41
N LEU A 6 -16.91 -10.72 15.58
CA LEU A 6 -15.48 -10.41 15.73
C LEU A 6 -14.81 -11.22 16.84
N ALA A 7 -15.61 -11.61 17.86
CA ALA A 7 -15.15 -12.47 18.95
C ALA A 7 -14.80 -13.91 18.50
N ASP A 8 -15.34 -14.36 17.35
CA ASP A 8 -15.12 -15.72 16.84
C ASP A 8 -13.92 -15.79 15.91
N VAL A 9 -13.27 -14.66 15.63
CA VAL A 9 -12.15 -14.58 14.71
C VAL A 9 -10.85 -14.73 15.49
N LYS A 10 -10.02 -15.67 15.08
CA LYS A 10 -8.66 -15.80 15.60
C LYS A 10 -7.76 -14.82 14.87
N TRP A 11 -7.00 -14.05 15.62
CA TRP A 11 -6.06 -13.09 15.07
C TRP A 11 -4.63 -13.62 15.25
N LYS A 12 -3.82 -13.50 14.21
CA LYS A 12 -2.43 -13.95 14.21
C LYS A 12 -1.51 -12.83 13.72
N GLU A 13 -0.41 -12.64 14.42
CA GLU A 13 0.66 -11.75 13.95
C GLU A 13 1.44 -12.42 12.83
N MET A 14 1.61 -11.72 11.72
CA MET A 14 2.35 -12.18 10.56
C MET A 14 3.31 -11.10 10.08
N TYR A 15 4.54 -11.47 9.75
CA TYR A 15 5.48 -10.53 9.16
C TYR A 15 4.98 -10.04 7.80
N PHE A 16 5.26 -8.78 7.49
CA PHE A 16 4.95 -8.23 6.17
C PHE A 16 5.54 -9.08 5.04
N ILE A 17 6.76 -9.58 5.23
CA ILE A 17 7.44 -10.42 4.23
C ILE A 17 6.77 -11.78 4.02
N ASP A 18 5.94 -12.23 4.95
CA ASP A 18 5.18 -13.49 4.83
C ASP A 18 3.80 -13.27 4.21
N ILE A 19 3.32 -12.02 4.21
CA ILE A 19 2.04 -11.62 3.59
C ILE A 19 2.25 -11.17 2.14
N PHE A 20 3.31 -10.38 1.91
CA PHE A 20 3.59 -9.78 0.61
C PHE A 20 4.85 -10.39 0.01
N ASP A 21 4.75 -10.90 -1.20
CA ASP A 21 5.87 -11.52 -1.90
C ASP A 21 6.85 -10.51 -2.50
N ASN A 22 6.44 -9.24 -2.62
CA ASN A 22 7.30 -8.16 -3.10
C ASN A 22 6.99 -6.86 -2.35
N ILE A 23 8.01 -6.29 -1.73
CA ILE A 23 7.94 -5.01 -1.03
C ILE A 23 9.10 -4.16 -1.54
N TYR A 24 8.80 -3.04 -2.21
CA TYR A 24 9.84 -2.21 -2.80
C TYR A 24 9.48 -0.73 -2.80
N ILE A 25 10.50 0.13 -2.86
CA ILE A 25 10.31 1.55 -3.07
C ILE A 25 9.96 1.77 -4.54
N ALA A 26 8.83 2.41 -4.79
CA ALA A 26 8.26 2.56 -6.13
C ALA A 26 9.20 3.26 -7.11
N LYS A 27 9.12 2.87 -8.36
CA LYS A 27 9.68 3.64 -9.46
C LYS A 27 8.96 4.97 -9.50
N SER A 28 9.71 6.06 -9.52
CA SER A 28 9.18 7.41 -9.42
C SER A 28 9.62 8.29 -10.58
N THR A 29 8.87 9.36 -10.81
CA THR A 29 9.20 10.35 -11.82
C THR A 29 8.79 11.75 -11.34
N ASP A 30 9.38 12.78 -11.94
CA ASP A 30 9.07 14.17 -11.64
C ASP A 30 7.80 14.58 -12.41
N GLN A 31 6.73 14.85 -11.68
CA GLN A 31 5.42 15.24 -12.23
C GLN A 31 5.52 16.45 -13.16
N ASN A 32 6.39 17.39 -12.85
CA ASN A 32 6.53 18.65 -13.60
C ASN A 32 7.11 18.44 -15.01
N LYS A 33 7.72 17.30 -15.27
CA LYS A 33 8.34 16.96 -16.58
C LYS A 33 7.41 16.13 -17.45
N LEU A 34 6.23 15.75 -16.96
CA LEU A 34 5.32 14.84 -17.65
C LEU A 34 4.30 15.61 -18.49
N LYS A 35 3.95 15.01 -19.62
CA LYS A 35 2.86 15.47 -20.50
C LYS A 35 1.60 14.68 -20.18
N VAL A 36 0.44 15.28 -20.46
CA VAL A 36 -0.86 14.65 -20.26
C VAL A 36 -0.95 13.32 -21.00
N GLY A 37 -1.49 12.32 -20.35
CA GLY A 37 -1.67 10.98 -20.87
C GLY A 37 -2.68 10.19 -20.05
N ASN A 38 -2.49 8.88 -19.96
CA ASN A 38 -3.45 8.00 -19.30
C ASN A 38 -2.86 7.10 -18.19
N VAL A 39 -1.62 7.33 -17.77
CA VAL A 39 -1.03 6.61 -16.64
C VAL A 39 -1.26 7.39 -15.35
N PRO A 40 -1.92 6.80 -14.33
CA PRO A 40 -2.12 7.49 -13.06
C PRO A 40 -0.80 7.86 -12.39
N PHE A 41 -0.75 9.06 -11.84
CA PHE A 41 0.36 9.55 -11.02
C PHE A 41 -0.08 9.57 -9.55
N ILE A 42 0.59 8.80 -8.72
CA ILE A 42 0.30 8.66 -7.30
C ILE A 42 1.30 9.51 -6.51
N GLY A 43 0.78 10.47 -5.77
CA GLY A 43 1.59 11.33 -4.91
C GLY A 43 1.50 10.94 -3.45
N ARG A 44 2.17 11.73 -2.61
CA ARG A 44 2.18 11.55 -1.15
C ARG A 44 0.95 12.19 -0.48
N SER A 45 -0.17 12.09 -1.14
CA SER A 45 -1.44 12.61 -0.62
C SER A 45 -2.14 11.56 0.24
N SER A 46 -2.84 12.01 1.28
CA SER A 46 -3.65 11.15 2.15
C SER A 46 -5.10 11.06 1.70
N ILE A 47 -5.45 11.69 0.58
CA ILE A 47 -6.82 11.74 0.04
C ILE A 47 -6.83 11.26 -1.41
N ASN A 48 -8.05 10.98 -1.91
CA ASN A 48 -8.31 10.66 -3.32
C ASN A 48 -7.43 9.53 -3.87
N ASN A 49 -7.23 8.49 -3.08
CA ASN A 49 -6.39 7.33 -3.43
C ASN A 49 -4.93 7.71 -3.83
N GLY A 50 -4.47 8.89 -3.42
CA GLY A 50 -3.17 9.43 -3.78
C GLY A 50 -3.09 9.98 -5.20
N LEU A 51 -4.18 9.91 -5.97
CA LEU A 51 -4.19 10.30 -7.39
C LEU A 51 -4.01 11.82 -7.56
N GLN A 52 -3.00 12.22 -8.33
CA GLN A 52 -2.66 13.61 -8.61
C GLN A 52 -2.60 13.93 -10.11
N GLY A 53 -3.20 13.11 -10.92
CA GLY A 53 -3.30 13.33 -12.36
C GLY A 53 -2.99 12.08 -13.17
N GLU A 54 -3.06 12.22 -14.49
CA GLU A 54 -2.77 11.16 -15.44
C GLU A 54 -1.84 11.70 -16.53
N TYR A 55 -0.79 10.94 -16.82
CA TYR A 55 0.31 11.41 -17.66
C TYR A 55 0.77 10.35 -18.65
N PHE A 56 1.51 10.79 -19.65
CA PHE A 56 2.32 9.91 -20.49
C PHE A 56 3.61 9.58 -19.74
N VAL A 57 3.87 8.29 -19.54
CA VAL A 57 5.00 7.82 -18.73
C VAL A 57 5.76 6.73 -19.47
N GLU A 58 7.08 6.83 -19.49
CA GLU A 58 7.95 5.81 -20.05
C GLU A 58 7.82 4.50 -19.27
N LYS A 59 7.89 3.37 -19.98
CA LYS A 59 7.70 2.03 -19.40
C LYS A 59 8.56 1.76 -18.17
N GLU A 60 9.79 2.25 -18.15
CA GLU A 60 10.74 2.06 -17.04
C GLU A 60 10.30 2.73 -15.74
N LYS A 61 9.38 3.68 -15.82
CA LYS A 61 8.86 4.44 -14.67
C LYS A 61 7.47 3.98 -14.23
N ILE A 62 6.99 2.88 -14.77
CA ILE A 62 5.67 2.36 -14.47
C ILE A 62 5.78 1.21 -13.46
N ASN A 63 4.99 1.29 -12.39
CA ASN A 63 4.81 0.24 -11.41
C ASN A 63 3.58 -0.59 -11.77
N LYS A 64 3.63 -1.88 -11.50
CA LYS A 64 2.52 -2.79 -11.78
C LYS A 64 1.34 -2.50 -10.87
N GLY A 65 0.14 -2.49 -11.42
CA GLY A 65 -1.12 -2.38 -10.68
C GLY A 65 -1.41 -3.60 -9.82
N ASN A 66 -2.59 -3.64 -9.24
CA ASN A 66 -2.99 -4.62 -8.23
C ASN A 66 -2.01 -4.64 -7.06
N SER A 67 -1.68 -3.46 -6.58
CA SER A 67 -0.68 -3.24 -5.52
C SER A 67 -1.25 -2.34 -4.44
N LEU A 68 -0.72 -2.47 -3.22
CA LEU A 68 -0.93 -1.48 -2.17
C LEU A 68 0.23 -0.49 -2.17
N THR A 69 -0.10 0.77 -1.92
CA THR A 69 0.90 1.85 -1.81
C THR A 69 0.83 2.47 -0.42
N ILE A 70 1.99 2.82 0.13
CA ILE A 70 2.10 3.55 1.39
C ILE A 70 2.96 4.78 1.17
N SER A 71 2.43 5.96 1.51
CA SER A 71 3.24 7.17 1.53
C SER A 71 4.23 7.09 2.69
N MET A 72 5.53 7.22 2.38
CA MET A 72 6.61 7.08 3.37
C MET A 72 6.89 8.39 4.10
N VAL A 73 6.47 9.52 3.57
CA VAL A 73 6.74 10.86 4.08
C VAL A 73 5.43 11.62 4.25
N GLY A 74 5.36 12.47 5.27
CA GLY A 74 4.12 13.16 5.62
C GLY A 74 3.15 12.23 6.33
N GLU A 75 1.85 12.42 6.13
CA GLU A 75 0.84 11.52 6.66
C GLU A 75 0.90 10.18 5.92
N SER A 76 1.32 9.13 6.63
CA SER A 76 1.40 7.79 6.05
C SER A 76 0.03 7.18 5.88
N LYS A 77 -0.32 6.79 4.67
CA LYS A 77 -1.61 6.22 4.32
C LYS A 77 -1.43 5.09 3.30
N CYS A 78 -2.24 4.05 3.44
CA CYS A 78 -2.27 2.92 2.53
C CYS A 78 -3.43 3.06 1.54
N PHE A 79 -3.14 2.84 0.26
CA PHE A 79 -4.14 2.82 -0.82
C PHE A 79 -3.97 1.60 -1.70
N TYR A 80 -5.05 1.22 -2.40
CA TYR A 80 -5.04 0.17 -3.40
C TYR A 80 -4.98 0.79 -4.81
N GLN A 81 -3.98 0.37 -5.58
CA GLN A 81 -3.80 0.79 -6.97
C GLN A 81 -4.20 -0.37 -7.89
N LYS A 82 -5.36 -0.24 -8.50
CA LYS A 82 -5.88 -1.25 -9.42
C LYS A 82 -5.08 -1.32 -10.73
N TYR A 83 -4.73 -0.16 -11.24
CA TYR A 83 -4.05 -0.01 -12.54
C TYR A 83 -2.56 0.25 -12.35
N SER A 84 -1.78 -0.03 -13.40
CA SER A 84 -0.37 0.37 -13.45
C SER A 84 -0.24 1.87 -13.29
N PHE A 85 0.79 2.31 -12.61
CA PHE A 85 0.93 3.70 -12.17
C PHE A 85 2.39 4.12 -12.10
N THR A 86 2.61 5.42 -12.13
CA THR A 86 3.86 6.03 -11.69
C THR A 86 3.61 6.84 -10.41
N CYS A 87 4.63 7.38 -9.81
CA CYS A 87 4.45 8.10 -8.55
C CYS A 87 5.56 9.10 -8.29
N SER A 88 5.34 9.94 -7.28
CA SER A 88 6.38 10.77 -6.68
C SER A 88 7.36 9.90 -5.87
N GLN A 89 8.46 10.50 -5.43
CA GLN A 89 9.42 9.80 -4.56
C GLN A 89 8.77 9.40 -3.22
N ASN A 90 9.35 8.40 -2.57
CA ASN A 90 8.98 7.96 -1.21
C ASN A 90 7.59 7.32 -1.12
N ILE A 91 7.27 6.50 -2.09
CA ILE A 91 6.10 5.61 -2.05
C ILE A 91 6.59 4.17 -1.93
N LEU A 92 6.08 3.46 -0.94
CA LEU A 92 6.35 2.03 -0.75
C LEU A 92 5.25 1.21 -1.42
N VAL A 93 5.63 0.15 -2.13
CA VAL A 93 4.70 -0.75 -2.83
C VAL A 93 4.72 -2.13 -2.19
N LEU A 94 3.54 -2.67 -1.93
CA LEU A 94 3.33 -4.01 -1.40
C LEU A 94 2.55 -4.83 -2.43
N GLN A 95 3.06 -6.00 -2.79
CA GLN A 95 2.45 -6.85 -3.82
C GLN A 95 2.33 -8.30 -3.35
N ASN A 96 1.23 -8.92 -3.76
CA ASN A 96 1.02 -10.37 -3.73
C ASN A 96 -0.13 -10.71 -4.68
N ASN A 97 0.18 -11.18 -5.88
CA ASN A 97 -0.81 -11.42 -6.92
C ASN A 97 -1.84 -12.51 -6.57
N GLU A 98 -1.48 -13.45 -5.71
CA GLU A 98 -2.40 -14.51 -5.27
C GLU A 98 -3.39 -14.01 -4.21
N PHE A 99 -3.01 -13.00 -3.44
CA PHE A 99 -3.77 -12.55 -2.28
C PHE A 99 -4.39 -11.16 -2.45
N ILE A 100 -3.67 -10.21 -3.08
CA ILE A 100 -4.16 -8.84 -3.26
C ILE A 100 -5.14 -8.77 -4.42
N ASN A 101 -6.32 -8.27 -4.15
CA ASN A 101 -7.35 -7.89 -5.13
C ASN A 101 -8.20 -6.77 -4.52
N ILE A 102 -9.16 -6.26 -5.29
CA ILE A 102 -9.99 -5.14 -4.83
C ILE A 102 -10.78 -5.49 -3.56
N THR A 103 -11.22 -6.73 -3.41
CA THR A 103 -11.99 -7.18 -2.24
C THR A 103 -11.10 -7.30 -1.01
N ASN A 104 -9.98 -7.99 -1.12
CA ASN A 104 -9.06 -8.19 0.00
C ASN A 104 -8.38 -6.88 0.43
N SER A 105 -8.15 -5.96 -0.51
CA SER A 105 -7.57 -4.66 -0.20
C SER A 105 -8.45 -3.83 0.70
N LYS A 106 -9.77 -3.89 0.53
CA LYS A 106 -10.73 -3.19 1.40
C LYS A 106 -10.62 -3.63 2.85
N PHE A 107 -10.18 -4.85 3.07
CA PHE A 107 -9.96 -5.41 4.39
C PHE A 107 -8.55 -5.10 4.91
N LEU A 108 -7.54 -5.21 4.08
CA LEU A 108 -6.14 -4.98 4.45
C LEU A 108 -5.82 -3.52 4.75
N ILE A 109 -6.40 -2.59 3.99
CA ILE A 109 -6.09 -1.16 4.12
C ILE A 109 -6.35 -0.64 5.53
N PRO A 110 -7.51 -0.86 6.18
CA PRO A 110 -7.72 -0.42 7.54
C PRO A 110 -6.73 -1.03 8.54
N ILE A 111 -6.35 -2.29 8.35
CA ILE A 111 -5.37 -2.95 9.21
C ILE A 111 -4.00 -2.29 9.07
N ILE A 112 -3.57 -2.01 7.84
CA ILE A 112 -2.29 -1.34 7.58
C ILE A 112 -2.33 0.10 8.10
N ASP A 113 -3.41 0.85 7.85
CA ASP A 113 -3.54 2.22 8.34
C ASP A 113 -3.49 2.27 9.88
N ASN A 114 -4.13 1.33 10.57
CA ASN A 114 -4.05 1.21 12.02
C ASN A 114 -2.63 0.90 12.50
N TYR A 115 -1.91 0.03 11.77
CA TYR A 115 -0.51 -0.26 12.04
C TYR A 115 0.34 1.00 11.93
N LEU A 116 0.20 1.75 10.85
CA LEU A 116 0.96 2.98 10.61
C LEU A 116 0.71 4.01 11.72
N LYS A 117 -0.54 4.16 12.11
CA LYS A 117 -0.95 5.07 13.18
C LYS A 117 -0.41 4.63 14.55
N ALA A 118 -0.50 3.34 14.85
CA ALA A 118 -0.04 2.79 16.14
C ALA A 118 1.48 2.90 16.29
N LYS A 119 2.24 2.83 15.20
CA LYS A 119 3.70 3.03 15.21
C LYS A 119 4.10 4.51 15.25
N GLY A 120 3.15 5.43 15.08
CA GLY A 120 3.42 6.85 15.07
C GLY A 120 4.06 7.37 13.79
N TYR A 121 3.96 6.63 12.69
CA TYR A 121 4.48 7.07 11.40
C TYR A 121 3.70 8.27 10.88
N GLY A 122 4.41 9.27 10.41
CA GLY A 122 3.85 10.52 9.92
C GLY A 122 4.92 11.59 9.80
N TYR A 123 4.52 12.84 9.99
CA TYR A 123 5.45 13.96 9.97
C TYR A 123 6.51 13.82 11.06
N GLY A 124 7.79 13.91 10.68
CA GLY A 124 8.92 13.78 11.59
C GLY A 124 9.33 12.35 11.95
N TYR A 125 8.53 11.34 11.55
CA TYR A 125 8.85 9.93 11.76
C TYR A 125 8.42 9.12 10.52
N PRO A 126 9.23 9.10 9.46
CA PRO A 126 8.84 8.47 8.20
C PRO A 126 8.82 6.93 8.28
N VAL A 127 7.92 6.33 7.49
CA VAL A 127 7.92 4.89 7.26
C VAL A 127 9.14 4.54 6.40
N GLY A 128 10.00 3.66 6.89
CA GLY A 128 11.10 3.12 6.09
C GLY A 128 10.80 1.71 5.63
N LYS A 129 11.29 1.33 4.45
CA LYS A 129 11.18 -0.04 3.94
C LYS A 129 11.73 -1.04 4.97
N GLU A 130 12.91 -0.76 5.54
CA GLU A 130 13.55 -1.63 6.53
C GLU A 130 12.69 -1.83 7.78
N ARG A 131 11.98 -0.80 8.22
CA ARG A 131 11.07 -0.90 9.36
C ARG A 131 9.90 -1.81 9.06
N VAL A 132 9.30 -1.68 7.88
CA VAL A 132 8.19 -2.52 7.44
C VAL A 132 8.62 -3.99 7.35
N LEU A 133 9.80 -4.25 6.80
CA LEU A 133 10.31 -5.62 6.66
C LEU A 133 10.51 -6.33 8.01
N ARG A 134 10.73 -5.59 9.08
CA ARG A 134 10.93 -6.13 10.44
C ARG A 134 9.64 -6.24 11.25
N ASN A 135 8.54 -5.74 10.74
CA ASN A 135 7.30 -5.62 11.49
C ASN A 135 6.25 -6.64 11.07
N LYS A 136 5.24 -6.77 11.93
CA LYS A 136 4.14 -7.71 11.76
C LYS A 136 2.82 -6.96 11.67
N LEU A 137 1.87 -7.55 10.95
CA LEU A 137 0.47 -7.17 10.97
C LEU A 137 -0.33 -8.21 11.74
N LEU A 138 -1.38 -7.76 12.39
CA LEU A 138 -2.35 -8.63 13.03
C LEU A 138 -3.48 -8.93 12.03
N LEU A 139 -3.58 -10.18 11.59
CA LEU A 139 -4.54 -10.62 10.58
C LEU A 139 -5.48 -11.68 11.14
N PRO A 140 -6.74 -11.70 10.70
CA PRO A 140 -7.63 -12.80 11.01
C PRO A 140 -7.21 -14.05 10.23
N VAL A 141 -7.26 -15.17 10.91
CA VAL A 141 -6.94 -16.48 10.33
C VAL A 141 -8.06 -17.47 10.62
N ASP A 142 -8.13 -18.51 9.82
CA ASP A 142 -9.04 -19.62 10.08
C ASP A 142 -8.65 -20.29 11.41
N LYS A 143 -9.64 -20.81 12.13
CA LYS A 143 -9.44 -21.49 13.42
C LYS A 143 -8.48 -22.68 13.33
N ASN A 144 -8.26 -23.21 12.13
CA ASN A 144 -7.41 -24.38 11.90
C ASN A 144 -6.01 -24.06 11.38
N ASN A 145 -5.65 -22.78 11.31
CA ASN A 145 -4.31 -22.34 10.83
C ASN A 145 -3.50 -21.67 11.93
#